data_e604dd405e7aa085a16ae8a63b7a4c2e
#
_entry.id   e604dd405e7aa085a16ae8a63b7a4c2e
#
_cell.length_a   1.000
_cell.length_b   1.000
_cell.length_c   1.000
_cell.angle_alpha   90.00
_cell.angle_beta   90.00
_cell.angle_gamma   90.00
#
_symmetry.space_group_name_H-M   'P 1'
#
loop_
_entity.id
_entity.type
_entity.pdbx_description
1 polymer ?
#
loop_
_entity_poly.entity_id
_entity_poly.type
_entity_poly.pdbx_seq_one_letter_code
_entity_poly.pdbx_strand_id
1 'polypeptide(L)'
;NAGDPDREGQLLVDEVLYFVGNTKPVQRILLNALDEKSVKSALGDLRDNQDFHNLYQSALARERADWLIGMNLSRAYTLSERYKGNKVALPIGRVKTPTLALVVRRERELADFKPVDYFTVKILYTHENGTFWATWQPKDEQKGLDSDGRLINKGVAESLVQQLASSPDGVVKSVTKSKKKDLQRLPLSLSSLQVLAGKAYSYDPQTVLDTAQKLYEKKLTTYPRSDCEYLPPNQYGDRMAILSNLAQSGDEKLSQWAQNADRNIKSRAWNEKKITAHHAIIPTTVACNVNSLTQAERNIYFLISQAYIAQFYGEHVYEQTRIVVGQCEEEFVANGRVVIEEGWKSLYKRQKSKTNADGDEPDLTDERGAESGPKKDAIEEADHLPSVKKNDSVQYTDSSVESKQTKPPSRFTPSTLLQAMKEIHKFVKNEELKKQLKAVSGIGTEATRANIIDELISRGFMKTSGKKQVLSP
;
A
#
# COMPACT_ATOMS: atom_id res chain seq x y z
N ASN A 1 25.61 4.64 -24.02
CA ASN A 1 24.68 3.73 -23.38
C ASN A 1 23.44 4.50 -22.93
N ALA A 2 22.30 4.25 -23.56
CA ALA A 2 20.99 4.84 -23.28
C ALA A 2 19.96 3.76 -22.89
N GLY A 3 20.41 2.65 -22.33
CA GLY A 3 19.51 1.64 -21.75
C GLY A 3 18.67 2.21 -20.62
N ASP A 4 17.65 1.48 -20.18
CA ASP A 4 16.81 1.88 -19.09
C ASP A 4 17.65 2.32 -17.87
N PRO A 5 17.23 3.34 -17.10
CA PRO A 5 18.02 3.90 -16.01
C PRO A 5 18.02 2.98 -14.74
N ASP A 6 18.24 1.69 -14.95
CA ASP A 6 18.35 0.67 -13.93
C ASP A 6 19.50 -0.29 -14.19
N ARG A 7 19.71 -1.25 -13.31
CA ARG A 7 20.81 -2.23 -13.42
C ARG A 7 20.60 -3.23 -14.56
N GLU A 8 19.35 -3.56 -14.87
CA GLU A 8 19.01 -4.46 -15.96
C GLU A 8 19.30 -3.78 -17.32
N GLY A 9 18.94 -2.49 -17.48
CA GLY A 9 19.29 -1.70 -18.67
C GLY A 9 20.80 -1.48 -18.81
N GLN A 10 21.53 -1.34 -17.69
CA GLN A 10 22.99 -1.30 -17.72
C GLN A 10 23.57 -2.62 -18.24
N LEU A 11 23.13 -3.76 -17.67
CA LEU A 11 23.62 -5.10 -18.06
C LEU A 11 23.37 -5.35 -19.55
N LEU A 12 22.14 -5.17 -20.02
CA LEU A 12 21.76 -5.48 -21.39
C LEU A 12 22.63 -4.75 -22.44
N VAL A 13 22.92 -3.46 -22.21
CA VAL A 13 23.74 -2.69 -23.15
C VAL A 13 25.22 -3.07 -23.04
N ASP A 14 25.73 -3.26 -21.84
CA ASP A 14 27.13 -3.66 -21.61
C ASP A 14 27.44 -5.04 -22.20
N GLU A 15 26.50 -6.00 -22.11
CA GLU A 15 26.66 -7.31 -22.75
C GLU A 15 26.72 -7.21 -24.27
N VAL A 16 25.88 -6.36 -24.88
CA VAL A 16 25.95 -6.10 -26.33
C VAL A 16 27.31 -5.48 -26.70
N LEU A 17 27.74 -4.46 -25.94
CA LEU A 17 29.04 -3.81 -26.17
C LEU A 17 30.22 -4.80 -26.04
N TYR A 18 30.17 -5.68 -25.05
CA TYR A 18 31.14 -6.75 -24.87
C TYR A 18 31.10 -7.76 -26.01
N PHE A 19 29.90 -8.20 -26.41
CA PHE A 19 29.71 -9.19 -27.47
C PHE A 19 30.27 -8.71 -28.83
N VAL A 20 30.07 -7.42 -29.16
CA VAL A 20 30.60 -6.82 -30.39
C VAL A 20 32.07 -6.40 -30.30
N GLY A 21 32.72 -6.62 -29.15
CA GLY A 21 34.15 -6.28 -28.95
C GLY A 21 34.42 -4.77 -28.96
N ASN A 22 33.51 -3.95 -28.39
CA ASN A 22 33.68 -2.51 -28.34
C ASN A 22 34.89 -2.11 -27.47
N THR A 23 35.81 -1.36 -28.06
CA THR A 23 37.00 -0.80 -27.40
C THR A 23 36.96 0.73 -27.25
N LYS A 24 35.90 1.36 -27.72
CA LYS A 24 35.74 2.83 -27.65
C LYS A 24 35.18 3.26 -26.34
N PRO A 25 35.51 4.46 -25.84
CA PRO A 25 34.87 5.03 -24.63
C PRO A 25 33.36 5.08 -24.77
N VAL A 26 32.65 4.78 -23.72
CA VAL A 26 31.19 4.75 -23.66
C VAL A 26 30.71 5.71 -22.59
N GLN A 27 29.80 6.61 -22.95
CA GLN A 27 29.11 7.48 -22.01
C GLN A 27 27.73 6.90 -21.66
N ARG A 28 27.28 7.12 -20.45
CA ARG A 28 25.97 6.73 -19.91
C ARG A 28 25.06 7.93 -19.78
N ILE A 29 23.84 7.81 -20.31
CA ILE A 29 22.74 8.73 -20.09
C ILE A 29 21.63 8.03 -19.27
N LEU A 30 21.03 8.73 -18.31
CA LEU A 30 19.91 8.24 -17.53
C LEU A 30 18.64 9.03 -17.91
N LEU A 31 17.72 8.37 -18.61
CA LEU A 31 16.49 8.98 -19.11
C LEU A 31 15.29 8.54 -18.26
N ASN A 32 14.85 9.39 -17.33
CA ASN A 32 13.66 9.14 -16.49
C ASN A 32 12.37 9.67 -17.12
N ALA A 33 12.46 10.49 -18.19
CA ALA A 33 11.33 10.95 -18.98
C ALA A 33 11.78 11.23 -20.42
N LEU A 34 10.85 11.13 -21.37
CA LEU A 34 11.12 11.28 -22.81
C LEU A 34 10.67 12.64 -23.39
N ASP A 35 10.25 13.58 -22.54
CA ASP A 35 9.97 14.93 -22.97
C ASP A 35 11.27 15.68 -23.32
N GLU A 36 11.16 16.67 -24.20
CA GLU A 36 12.32 17.39 -24.77
C GLU A 36 13.21 18.02 -23.68
N LYS A 37 12.59 18.57 -22.62
CA LYS A 37 13.31 19.22 -21.52
C LYS A 37 14.15 18.20 -20.74
N SER A 38 13.54 17.07 -20.39
CA SER A 38 14.20 16.00 -19.65
C SER A 38 15.35 15.39 -20.44
N VAL A 39 15.15 15.16 -21.74
CA VAL A 39 16.20 14.63 -22.63
C VAL A 39 17.37 15.62 -22.76
N LYS A 40 17.11 16.92 -22.96
CA LYS A 40 18.16 17.95 -23.01
C LYS A 40 18.94 18.05 -21.70
N SER A 41 18.26 17.97 -20.58
CA SER A 41 18.90 17.98 -19.26
C SER A 41 19.80 16.76 -19.06
N ALA A 42 19.32 15.57 -19.41
CA ALA A 42 20.09 14.34 -19.30
C ALA A 42 21.31 14.29 -20.24
N LEU A 43 21.22 14.89 -21.43
CA LEU A 43 22.36 15.06 -22.34
C LEU A 43 23.45 15.99 -21.76
N GLY A 44 23.07 16.91 -20.90
CA GLY A 44 24.02 17.77 -20.17
C GLY A 44 24.70 17.08 -18.97
N ASP A 45 24.20 15.92 -18.53
CA ASP A 45 24.69 15.13 -17.39
C ASP A 45 25.22 13.74 -17.82
N LEU A 46 25.89 13.68 -18.96
CA LEU A 46 26.54 12.46 -19.43
C LEU A 46 27.71 12.10 -18.50
N ARG A 47 27.77 10.83 -18.11
CA ARG A 47 28.82 10.28 -17.24
C ARG A 47 29.55 9.13 -17.90
N ASP A 48 30.71 8.78 -17.37
CA ASP A 48 31.43 7.59 -17.83
C ASP A 48 30.61 6.33 -17.53
N ASN A 49 30.47 5.43 -18.50
CA ASN A 49 29.76 4.16 -18.33
C ASN A 49 30.38 3.29 -17.22
N GLN A 50 31.69 3.43 -16.94
CA GLN A 50 32.39 2.71 -15.90
C GLN A 50 31.90 3.07 -14.48
N ASP A 51 31.37 4.27 -14.28
CA ASP A 51 30.78 4.69 -12.98
C ASP A 51 29.61 3.80 -12.58
N PHE A 52 28.99 3.12 -13.56
CA PHE A 52 27.85 2.24 -13.40
C PHE A 52 28.21 0.75 -13.37
N HIS A 53 29.50 0.41 -13.34
CA HIS A 53 29.96 -1.00 -13.32
C HIS A 53 29.36 -1.82 -12.18
N ASN A 54 29.14 -1.22 -11.01
CA ASN A 54 28.51 -1.91 -9.88
C ASN A 54 27.05 -2.31 -10.17
N LEU A 55 26.30 -1.53 -10.97
CA LEU A 55 24.97 -1.90 -11.42
C LEU A 55 25.02 -3.11 -12.35
N TYR A 56 25.95 -3.11 -13.31
CA TYR A 56 26.22 -4.25 -14.19
C TYR A 56 26.49 -5.52 -13.37
N GLN A 57 27.44 -5.47 -12.42
CA GLN A 57 27.81 -6.62 -11.59
C GLN A 57 26.63 -7.13 -10.74
N SER A 58 25.82 -6.23 -10.21
CA SER A 58 24.62 -6.58 -9.43
C SER A 58 23.58 -7.32 -10.27
N ALA A 59 23.32 -6.87 -11.50
CA ALA A 59 22.38 -7.52 -12.42
C ALA A 59 22.92 -8.88 -12.88
N LEU A 60 24.19 -8.96 -13.26
CA LEU A 60 24.86 -10.20 -13.69
C LEU A 60 24.88 -11.28 -12.58
N ALA A 61 25.20 -10.90 -11.35
CA ALA A 61 25.18 -11.83 -10.22
C ALA A 61 23.77 -12.41 -9.98
N ARG A 62 22.75 -11.58 -10.12
CA ARG A 62 21.35 -11.99 -10.02
C ARG A 62 20.95 -12.92 -11.15
N GLU A 63 21.28 -12.60 -12.39
CA GLU A 63 21.00 -13.43 -13.57
C GLU A 63 21.60 -14.82 -13.41
N ARG A 64 22.90 -14.89 -13.06
CA ARG A 64 23.61 -16.15 -12.78
C ARG A 64 22.98 -16.97 -11.67
N ALA A 65 22.56 -16.33 -10.58
CA ALA A 65 21.86 -17.00 -9.49
C ALA A 65 20.49 -17.55 -9.93
N ASP A 66 19.73 -16.79 -10.72
CA ASP A 66 18.45 -17.22 -11.28
C ASP A 66 18.64 -18.40 -12.25
N TRP A 67 19.67 -18.35 -13.10
CA TRP A 67 20.00 -19.43 -14.02
C TRP A 67 20.42 -20.72 -13.29
N LEU A 68 21.34 -20.62 -12.34
CA LEU A 68 21.83 -21.78 -11.57
C LEU A 68 20.72 -22.47 -10.79
N ILE A 69 19.94 -21.71 -10.04
CA ILE A 69 18.86 -22.26 -9.22
C ILE A 69 17.70 -22.73 -10.11
N GLY A 70 17.26 -21.88 -11.03
CA GLY A 70 16.13 -22.14 -11.89
C GLY A 70 16.35 -23.36 -12.78
N MET A 71 17.47 -23.45 -13.47
CA MET A 71 17.76 -24.54 -14.38
C MET A 71 17.94 -25.87 -13.64
N ASN A 72 18.78 -25.90 -12.60
CA ASN A 72 19.09 -27.16 -11.90
C ASN A 72 17.89 -27.71 -11.13
N LEU A 73 17.19 -26.85 -10.36
CA LEU A 73 16.06 -27.31 -9.56
C LEU A 73 14.84 -27.65 -10.45
N SER A 74 14.57 -26.89 -11.52
CA SER A 74 13.47 -27.22 -12.45
C SER A 74 13.69 -28.60 -13.09
N ARG A 75 14.91 -28.90 -13.51
CA ARG A 75 15.26 -30.22 -14.05
C ARG A 75 15.12 -31.32 -13.00
N ALA A 76 15.68 -31.13 -11.81
CA ALA A 76 15.66 -32.11 -10.74
C ALA A 76 14.22 -32.47 -10.32
N TYR A 77 13.38 -31.46 -10.05
CA TYR A 77 11.98 -31.68 -9.66
C TYR A 77 11.14 -32.25 -10.80
N THR A 78 11.33 -31.78 -12.03
CA THR A 78 10.62 -32.35 -13.21
C THR A 78 10.97 -33.81 -13.42
N LEU A 79 12.24 -34.19 -13.30
CA LEU A 79 12.66 -35.59 -13.40
C LEU A 79 12.11 -36.43 -12.26
N SER A 80 12.16 -35.93 -11.02
CA SER A 80 11.57 -36.62 -9.87
C SER A 80 10.10 -36.94 -10.07
N GLU A 81 9.31 -35.98 -10.59
CA GLU A 81 7.90 -36.20 -10.87
C GLU A 81 7.68 -37.16 -12.05
N ARG A 82 8.54 -37.14 -13.05
CA ARG A 82 8.48 -38.14 -14.17
C ARG A 82 8.70 -39.55 -13.68
N TYR A 83 9.63 -39.76 -12.74
CA TYR A 83 9.83 -41.10 -12.12
C TYR A 83 8.63 -41.59 -11.34
N LYS A 84 7.78 -40.67 -10.84
CA LYS A 84 6.48 -41.01 -10.20
C LYS A 84 5.35 -41.18 -11.19
N GLY A 85 5.61 -41.10 -12.50
CA GLY A 85 4.61 -41.22 -13.55
C GLY A 85 3.91 -39.89 -13.95
N ASN A 86 4.26 -38.79 -13.34
CA ASN A 86 3.65 -37.50 -13.65
C ASN A 86 4.35 -36.84 -14.86
N LYS A 87 3.56 -36.47 -15.87
CA LYS A 87 4.08 -35.78 -17.09
C LYS A 87 4.04 -34.24 -16.97
N VAL A 88 4.44 -33.70 -15.86
CA VAL A 88 4.37 -32.24 -15.58
C VAL A 88 5.78 -31.66 -15.56
N ALA A 89 5.98 -30.52 -16.22
CA ALA A 89 7.20 -29.73 -16.06
C ALA A 89 7.01 -28.78 -14.86
N LEU A 90 7.94 -28.86 -13.89
CA LEU A 90 7.91 -28.02 -12.70
C LEU A 90 8.95 -26.91 -12.78
N PRO A 91 8.58 -25.69 -13.17
CA PRO A 91 9.51 -24.57 -13.20
C PRO A 91 9.74 -24.06 -11.77
N ILE A 92 10.97 -24.18 -11.30
CA ILE A 92 11.41 -23.64 -10.01
C ILE A 92 12.17 -22.33 -10.23
N GLY A 93 11.98 -21.37 -9.36
CA GLY A 93 12.70 -20.08 -9.44
C GLY A 93 12.74 -19.34 -8.12
N ARG A 94 13.77 -18.52 -7.93
CA ARG A 94 13.99 -17.75 -6.68
C ARG A 94 12.84 -16.82 -6.32
N VAL A 95 12.09 -16.34 -7.30
CA VAL A 95 10.93 -15.46 -7.10
C VAL A 95 9.63 -16.21 -7.27
N LYS A 96 9.49 -16.97 -8.36
CA LYS A 96 8.28 -17.70 -8.73
C LYS A 96 7.80 -18.67 -7.64
N THR A 97 8.71 -19.50 -7.13
CA THR A 97 8.37 -20.51 -6.11
C THR A 97 7.92 -19.89 -4.79
N PRO A 98 8.61 -18.89 -4.21
CA PRO A 98 8.12 -18.20 -3.01
C PRO A 98 6.80 -17.47 -3.24
N THR A 99 6.56 -16.92 -4.43
CA THR A 99 5.29 -16.26 -4.77
C THR A 99 4.12 -17.25 -4.72
N LEU A 100 4.28 -18.42 -5.35
CA LEU A 100 3.29 -19.49 -5.26
C LEU A 100 3.09 -19.98 -3.82
N ALA A 101 4.19 -20.10 -3.06
CA ALA A 101 4.14 -20.53 -1.67
C ALA A 101 3.32 -19.59 -0.76
N LEU A 102 3.28 -18.28 -1.04
CA LEU A 102 2.41 -17.34 -0.32
C LEU A 102 0.93 -17.72 -0.50
N VAL A 103 0.51 -18.02 -1.73
CA VAL A 103 -0.87 -18.39 -2.04
C VAL A 103 -1.23 -19.74 -1.40
N VAL A 104 -0.36 -20.76 -1.54
CA VAL A 104 -0.57 -22.08 -0.93
C VAL A 104 -0.64 -21.98 0.60
N ARG A 105 0.22 -21.19 1.23
CA ARG A 105 0.17 -20.98 2.69
C ARG A 105 -1.15 -20.33 3.11
N ARG A 106 -1.63 -19.33 2.36
CA ARG A 106 -2.90 -18.66 2.63
C ARG A 106 -4.07 -19.64 2.52
N GLU A 107 -4.09 -20.57 1.54
CA GLU A 107 -5.12 -21.59 1.46
C GLU A 107 -5.08 -22.57 2.63
N ARG A 108 -3.89 -22.95 3.10
CA ARG A 108 -3.74 -23.77 4.32
C ARG A 108 -4.24 -23.01 5.56
N GLU A 109 -3.87 -21.75 5.72
CA GLU A 109 -4.39 -20.90 6.80
C GLU A 109 -5.92 -20.82 6.79
N LEU A 110 -6.53 -20.75 5.59
CA LEU A 110 -7.98 -20.73 5.42
C LEU A 110 -8.63 -22.08 5.74
N ALA A 111 -8.00 -23.18 5.31
CA ALA A 111 -8.49 -24.53 5.58
C ALA A 111 -8.42 -24.91 7.06
N ASP A 112 -7.39 -24.45 7.76
CA ASP A 112 -7.18 -24.71 9.19
C ASP A 112 -7.91 -23.71 10.08
N PHE A 113 -8.49 -22.63 9.50
CA PHE A 113 -9.13 -21.56 10.28
C PHE A 113 -10.39 -22.06 10.97
N LYS A 114 -10.43 -21.80 12.27
CA LYS A 114 -11.63 -22.04 13.10
C LYS A 114 -12.11 -20.69 13.64
N PRO A 115 -13.33 -20.27 13.31
CA PRO A 115 -13.88 -19.04 13.85
C PRO A 115 -14.04 -19.17 15.37
N VAL A 116 -13.67 -18.10 16.08
CA VAL A 116 -13.82 -17.99 17.54
C VAL A 116 -14.73 -16.82 17.83
N ASP A 117 -15.78 -17.06 18.60
CA ASP A 117 -16.68 -16.01 19.09
C ASP A 117 -15.99 -15.25 20.22
N TYR A 118 -16.12 -13.94 20.19
CA TYR A 118 -15.59 -13.05 21.24
C TYR A 118 -16.55 -11.89 21.48
N PHE A 119 -16.42 -11.24 22.62
CA PHE A 119 -17.35 -10.24 23.10
C PHE A 119 -16.64 -8.91 23.34
N THR A 120 -17.30 -7.82 22.95
CA THR A 120 -16.87 -6.45 23.25
C THR A 120 -17.92 -5.82 24.15
N VAL A 121 -17.50 -5.31 25.31
CA VAL A 121 -18.39 -4.64 26.26
C VAL A 121 -18.25 -3.14 26.07
N LYS A 122 -19.36 -2.46 25.81
CA LYS A 122 -19.45 -1.00 25.71
C LYS A 122 -20.42 -0.47 26.76
N ILE A 123 -20.08 0.65 27.39
CA ILE A 123 -20.90 1.34 28.37
C ILE A 123 -21.22 2.73 27.88
N LEU A 124 -22.48 3.13 27.94
CA LEU A 124 -22.91 4.48 27.72
C LEU A 124 -22.81 5.27 29.03
N TYR A 125 -21.96 6.26 29.04
CA TYR A 125 -21.83 7.18 30.17
C TYR A 125 -22.54 8.49 29.90
N THR A 126 -23.22 9.03 30.92
CA THR A 126 -23.79 10.36 30.94
C THR A 126 -22.95 11.30 31.76
N HIS A 127 -22.63 12.45 31.23
CA HIS A 127 -22.01 13.60 31.89
C HIS A 127 -22.87 14.84 31.66
N GLU A 128 -22.71 15.91 32.41
CA GLU A 128 -23.46 17.17 32.26
C GLU A 128 -23.38 17.75 30.83
N ASN A 129 -22.25 17.53 30.12
CA ASN A 129 -21.97 18.03 28.79
C ASN A 129 -22.38 17.06 27.68
N GLY A 130 -23.01 15.93 27.98
CA GLY A 130 -23.47 14.96 26.98
C GLY A 130 -23.15 13.52 27.31
N THR A 131 -23.50 12.63 26.40
CA THR A 131 -23.31 11.18 26.57
C THR A 131 -22.21 10.68 25.60
N PHE A 132 -21.57 9.58 25.99
CA PHE A 132 -20.58 8.92 25.11
C PHE A 132 -20.46 7.43 25.45
N TRP A 133 -20.17 6.65 24.41
CA TRP A 133 -19.84 5.24 24.54
C TRP A 133 -18.36 5.05 24.84
N ALA A 134 -18.05 4.20 25.82
CA ALA A 134 -16.70 3.77 26.15
C ALA A 134 -16.60 2.25 26.12
N THR A 135 -15.51 1.73 25.57
CA THR A 135 -15.25 0.29 25.43
C THR A 135 -14.39 -0.19 26.59
N TRP A 136 -14.78 -1.28 27.21
CA TRP A 136 -14.03 -1.94 28.27
C TRP A 136 -12.63 -2.33 27.82
N GLN A 137 -11.66 -2.10 28.69
CA GLN A 137 -10.27 -2.50 28.49
C GLN A 137 -9.92 -3.54 29.55
N PRO A 138 -9.94 -4.85 29.19
CA PRO A 138 -9.59 -5.88 30.15
C PRO A 138 -8.13 -5.76 30.62
N LYS A 139 -7.86 -6.09 31.86
CA LYS A 139 -6.50 -6.22 32.41
C LYS A 139 -5.82 -7.44 31.78
N ASP A 140 -4.47 -7.45 31.67
CA ASP A 140 -3.72 -8.55 31.06
C ASP A 140 -3.98 -9.91 31.75
N GLU A 141 -4.27 -9.92 33.05
CA GLU A 141 -4.54 -11.13 33.84
C GLU A 141 -6.03 -11.50 33.87
N GLN A 142 -6.89 -10.84 33.11
CA GLN A 142 -8.33 -11.07 33.10
C GLN A 142 -8.65 -12.49 32.66
N LYS A 143 -9.43 -13.22 33.46
CA LYS A 143 -9.92 -14.56 33.10
C LYS A 143 -10.92 -14.47 31.95
N GLY A 144 -10.87 -15.43 31.04
CA GLY A 144 -11.77 -15.51 29.88
C GLY A 144 -11.29 -14.77 28.64
N LEU A 145 -10.01 -14.33 28.62
CA LEU A 145 -9.34 -13.83 27.41
C LEU A 145 -8.65 -14.96 26.65
N ASP A 146 -8.54 -14.80 25.33
CA ASP A 146 -7.67 -15.62 24.48
C ASP A 146 -6.25 -15.03 24.41
N SER A 147 -5.36 -15.69 23.62
CA SER A 147 -3.96 -15.25 23.41
C SER A 147 -3.81 -13.87 22.75
N ASP A 148 -4.86 -13.38 22.10
CA ASP A 148 -4.89 -12.06 21.45
C ASP A 148 -5.54 -10.98 22.32
N GLY A 149 -5.95 -11.36 23.56
CA GLY A 149 -6.59 -10.46 24.54
C GLY A 149 -8.06 -10.19 24.26
N ARG A 150 -8.75 -11.07 23.50
CA ARG A 150 -10.18 -10.96 23.22
C ARG A 150 -10.98 -11.72 24.27
N LEU A 151 -12.07 -11.14 24.76
CA LEU A 151 -12.96 -11.81 25.71
C LEU A 151 -13.76 -12.90 24.99
N ILE A 152 -13.49 -14.17 25.30
CA ILE A 152 -14.18 -15.34 24.72
C ILE A 152 -15.26 -15.94 25.67
N ASN A 153 -15.35 -15.46 26.89
CA ASN A 153 -16.31 -15.92 27.88
C ASN A 153 -17.45 -14.90 28.06
N LYS A 154 -18.64 -15.24 27.55
CA LYS A 154 -19.83 -14.41 27.64
C LYS A 154 -20.27 -14.13 29.10
N GLY A 155 -20.14 -15.11 29.98
CA GLY A 155 -20.52 -14.95 31.39
C GLY A 155 -19.71 -13.86 32.11
N VAL A 156 -18.44 -13.66 31.72
CA VAL A 156 -17.63 -12.56 32.25
C VAL A 156 -18.18 -11.21 31.81
N ALA A 157 -18.58 -11.09 30.53
CA ALA A 157 -19.18 -9.86 30.00
C ALA A 157 -20.50 -9.54 30.71
N GLU A 158 -21.36 -10.53 30.90
CA GLU A 158 -22.67 -10.38 31.57
C GLU A 158 -22.52 -10.01 33.08
N SER A 159 -21.60 -10.68 33.76
CA SER A 159 -21.29 -10.37 35.16
C SER A 159 -20.74 -8.96 35.35
N LEU A 160 -19.85 -8.53 34.44
CA LEU A 160 -19.31 -7.17 34.42
C LEU A 160 -20.44 -6.13 34.28
N VAL A 161 -21.33 -6.32 33.31
CA VAL A 161 -22.46 -5.38 33.10
C VAL A 161 -23.36 -5.31 34.30
N GLN A 162 -23.68 -6.44 34.96
CA GLN A 162 -24.49 -6.46 36.19
C GLN A 162 -23.83 -5.70 37.35
N GLN A 163 -22.52 -5.90 37.51
CA GLN A 163 -21.74 -5.20 38.53
C GLN A 163 -21.75 -3.67 38.29
N LEU A 164 -21.56 -3.24 37.06
CA LEU A 164 -21.53 -1.82 36.66
C LEU A 164 -22.90 -1.16 36.87
N ALA A 165 -24.00 -1.86 36.50
CA ALA A 165 -25.35 -1.37 36.70
C ALA A 165 -25.70 -1.21 38.19
N SER A 166 -25.17 -2.08 39.06
CA SER A 166 -25.40 -2.02 40.51
C SER A 166 -24.61 -0.89 41.20
N SER A 167 -23.55 -0.39 40.55
CA SER A 167 -22.70 0.71 41.06
C SER A 167 -22.46 1.72 39.92
N PRO A 168 -23.48 2.56 39.63
CA PRO A 168 -23.50 3.35 38.38
C PRO A 168 -22.50 4.51 38.34
N ASP A 169 -21.85 4.83 39.46
CA ASP A 169 -20.92 5.94 39.57
C ASP A 169 -19.56 5.59 38.94
N GLY A 170 -19.19 6.34 37.93
CA GLY A 170 -17.88 6.29 37.26
C GLY A 170 -17.13 7.62 37.42
N VAL A 171 -15.82 7.57 37.29
CA VAL A 171 -14.94 8.74 37.35
C VAL A 171 -14.03 8.80 36.15
N VAL A 172 -13.89 9.97 35.55
CA VAL A 172 -12.94 10.23 34.47
C VAL A 172 -11.51 10.19 35.02
N LYS A 173 -10.76 9.13 34.76
CA LYS A 173 -9.35 8.95 35.18
C LYS A 173 -8.40 9.84 34.42
N SER A 174 -8.61 9.97 33.12
CA SER A 174 -7.77 10.83 32.25
C SER A 174 -8.51 11.27 31.01
N VAL A 175 -8.14 12.46 30.56
CA VAL A 175 -8.53 13.00 29.25
C VAL A 175 -7.26 13.44 28.53
N THR A 176 -7.03 12.91 27.34
CA THR A 176 -5.90 13.29 26.51
C THR A 176 -6.42 13.84 25.19
N LYS A 177 -6.05 15.07 24.87
CA LYS A 177 -6.30 15.70 23.58
C LYS A 177 -4.98 15.90 22.87
N SER A 178 -4.87 15.47 21.62
CA SER A 178 -3.68 15.62 20.82
C SER A 178 -4.01 16.01 19.39
N LYS A 179 -3.43 17.11 18.93
CA LYS A 179 -3.48 17.51 17.52
C LYS A 179 -2.50 16.62 16.75
N LYS A 180 -3.02 15.87 15.78
CA LYS A 180 -2.25 14.97 14.92
C LYS A 180 -2.32 15.43 13.48
N LYS A 181 -1.31 15.03 12.72
CA LYS A 181 -1.16 15.39 11.32
C LYS A 181 -0.79 14.15 10.52
N ASP A 182 -1.52 13.91 9.44
CA ASP A 182 -1.14 12.92 8.43
C ASP A 182 -0.52 13.66 7.25
N LEU A 183 0.75 13.36 6.99
CA LEU A 183 1.48 13.92 5.86
C LEU A 183 0.89 13.43 4.53
N GLN A 184 1.15 14.16 3.45
CA GLN A 184 0.75 13.77 2.09
C GLN A 184 1.25 12.35 1.78
N ARG A 185 0.41 11.56 1.11
CA ARG A 185 0.87 10.33 0.46
C ARG A 185 1.96 10.69 -0.54
N LEU A 186 2.98 9.85 -0.61
CA LEU A 186 4.01 10.02 -1.63
C LEU A 186 3.42 9.80 -3.04
N PRO A 187 4.03 10.34 -4.08
CA PRO A 187 3.77 9.94 -5.45
C PRO A 187 3.97 8.43 -5.65
N LEU A 188 3.64 7.91 -6.81
CA LEU A 188 3.53 6.47 -7.01
C LEU A 188 4.81 5.86 -7.58
N SER A 189 5.22 4.72 -7.02
CA SER A 189 6.05 3.72 -7.68
C SER A 189 5.18 2.80 -8.55
N LEU A 190 5.75 1.94 -9.37
CA LEU A 190 4.97 0.99 -10.15
C LEU A 190 4.14 0.07 -9.25
N SER A 191 4.73 -0.50 -8.21
CA SER A 191 3.99 -1.37 -7.28
C SER A 191 2.83 -0.64 -6.60
N SER A 192 3.03 0.59 -6.12
CA SER A 192 1.94 1.35 -5.48
C SER A 192 0.84 1.72 -6.48
N LEU A 193 1.19 2.02 -7.73
CA LEU A 193 0.23 2.24 -8.81
C LEU A 193 -0.58 0.98 -9.12
N GLN A 194 0.08 -0.19 -9.22
CA GLN A 194 -0.56 -1.47 -9.49
C GLN A 194 -1.54 -1.87 -8.36
N VAL A 195 -1.15 -1.67 -7.10
CA VAL A 195 -2.04 -1.91 -5.95
C VAL A 195 -3.24 -0.97 -5.97
N LEU A 196 -3.01 0.30 -6.24
CA LEU A 196 -4.06 1.31 -6.27
C LEU A 196 -5.05 1.08 -7.42
N ALA A 197 -4.54 0.79 -8.62
CA ALA A 197 -5.37 0.50 -9.80
C ALA A 197 -6.15 -0.82 -9.65
N GLY A 198 -5.54 -1.83 -9.02
CA GLY A 198 -6.22 -3.09 -8.70
C GLY A 198 -7.37 -2.88 -7.72
N LYS A 199 -7.21 -2.02 -6.71
CA LYS A 199 -8.27 -1.65 -5.77
C LYS A 199 -9.37 -0.81 -6.43
N ALA A 200 -8.99 0.17 -7.27
CA ALA A 200 -9.93 1.11 -7.85
C ALA A 200 -10.71 0.54 -9.04
N TYR A 201 -10.04 -0.23 -9.89
CA TYR A 201 -10.57 -0.65 -11.20
C TYR A 201 -10.51 -2.16 -11.45
N SER A 202 -10.05 -2.95 -10.47
CA SER A 202 -9.82 -4.39 -10.62
C SER A 202 -8.87 -4.74 -11.76
N TYR A 203 -7.92 -3.84 -12.10
CA TYR A 203 -6.90 -4.12 -13.10
C TYR A 203 -5.85 -5.08 -12.53
N ASP A 204 -5.46 -6.07 -13.34
CA ASP A 204 -4.30 -6.89 -13.03
C ASP A 204 -3.01 -6.08 -13.17
N PRO A 205 -1.92 -6.50 -12.47
CA PRO A 205 -0.67 -5.75 -12.46
C PRO A 205 -0.01 -5.60 -13.85
N GLN A 206 -0.19 -6.57 -14.77
CA GLN A 206 0.39 -6.49 -16.12
C GLN A 206 -0.33 -5.45 -16.95
N THR A 207 -1.66 -5.41 -16.94
CA THR A 207 -2.46 -4.37 -17.59
C THR A 207 -2.03 -2.96 -17.14
N VAL A 208 -1.77 -2.78 -15.83
CA VAL A 208 -1.30 -1.49 -15.30
C VAL A 208 0.08 -1.14 -15.84
N LEU A 209 1.02 -2.08 -15.85
CA LEU A 209 2.37 -1.87 -16.40
C LEU A 209 2.33 -1.49 -17.87
N ASP A 210 1.60 -2.26 -18.69
CA ASP A 210 1.49 -2.02 -20.13
C ASP A 210 0.85 -0.66 -20.43
N THR A 211 -0.15 -0.28 -19.63
CA THR A 211 -0.81 1.02 -19.76
C THR A 211 0.11 2.17 -19.35
N ALA A 212 0.83 2.03 -18.25
CA ALA A 212 1.81 3.03 -17.81
C ALA A 212 2.96 3.17 -18.82
N GLN A 213 3.40 2.06 -19.45
CA GLN A 213 4.39 2.07 -20.52
C GLN A 213 3.90 2.88 -21.73
N LYS A 214 2.64 2.69 -22.16
CA LYS A 214 2.03 3.49 -23.25
C LYS A 214 1.96 4.97 -22.92
N LEU A 215 1.62 5.34 -21.68
CA LEU A 215 1.62 6.74 -21.25
C LEU A 215 3.02 7.36 -21.28
N TYR A 216 4.04 6.60 -20.89
CA TYR A 216 5.44 7.02 -20.97
C TYR A 216 5.88 7.21 -22.43
N GLU A 217 5.57 6.30 -23.33
CA GLU A 217 5.88 6.40 -24.76
C GLU A 217 5.17 7.59 -25.43
N LYS A 218 3.97 7.93 -24.96
CA LYS A 218 3.26 9.17 -25.32
C LYS A 218 3.84 10.41 -24.64
N LYS A 219 4.90 10.28 -23.83
CA LYS A 219 5.58 11.37 -23.10
C LYS A 219 4.71 12.05 -22.04
N LEU A 220 3.61 11.43 -21.64
CA LEU A 220 2.64 12.00 -20.68
C LEU A 220 3.04 11.75 -19.22
N THR A 221 3.80 10.69 -18.96
CA THR A 221 4.31 10.34 -17.63
C THR A 221 5.80 10.03 -17.67
N THR A 222 6.44 10.06 -16.50
CA THR A 222 7.83 9.63 -16.33
C THR A 222 7.95 8.11 -16.37
N TYR A 223 9.19 7.58 -16.30
CA TYR A 223 9.52 6.17 -16.47
C TYR A 223 8.66 5.26 -15.57
N PRO A 224 7.96 4.26 -16.13
CA PRO A 224 6.93 3.53 -15.42
C PRO A 224 7.44 2.43 -14.50
N ARG A 225 8.66 1.90 -14.71
CA ARG A 225 9.21 0.79 -13.90
C ARG A 225 9.97 1.26 -12.67
N SER A 226 9.57 2.42 -12.12
CA SER A 226 10.19 3.01 -10.95
C SER A 226 9.78 2.30 -9.67
N ASP A 227 10.76 2.02 -8.81
CA ASP A 227 10.61 1.54 -7.44
C ASP A 227 10.57 2.66 -6.40
N CYS A 228 10.79 3.90 -6.83
CA CYS A 228 10.89 5.09 -6.00
C CYS A 228 9.56 5.85 -5.92
N GLU A 229 9.30 6.45 -4.77
CA GLU A 229 8.12 7.30 -4.50
C GLU A 229 8.53 8.75 -4.19
N TYR A 230 9.79 9.11 -4.42
CA TYR A 230 10.34 10.44 -4.17
C TYR A 230 10.70 11.15 -5.46
N LEU A 231 10.84 12.47 -5.38
CA LEU A 231 11.11 13.36 -6.51
C LEU A 231 12.41 14.14 -6.29
N PRO A 232 13.21 14.37 -7.33
CA PRO A 232 14.39 15.21 -7.24
C PRO A 232 14.01 16.68 -7.09
N PRO A 233 14.72 17.44 -6.22
CA PRO A 233 14.38 18.83 -5.93
C PRO A 233 14.36 19.75 -7.16
N ASN A 234 15.16 19.47 -8.20
CA ASN A 234 15.20 20.24 -9.43
C ASN A 234 13.88 20.19 -10.23
N GLN A 235 13.13 19.06 -10.18
CA GLN A 235 11.83 18.94 -10.83
C GLN A 235 10.72 19.75 -10.16
N TYR A 236 10.95 20.29 -8.95
CA TYR A 236 9.99 21.19 -8.32
C TYR A 236 9.70 22.43 -9.17
N GLY A 237 10.65 22.86 -9.99
CA GLY A 237 10.48 23.95 -10.94
C GLY A 237 9.37 23.70 -11.99
N ASP A 238 9.13 22.43 -12.36
CA ASP A 238 8.17 22.05 -13.40
C ASP A 238 6.70 22.07 -12.95
N ARG A 239 6.46 22.17 -11.63
CA ARG A 239 5.12 22.15 -11.05
C ARG A 239 4.14 23.14 -11.67
N MET A 240 4.62 24.33 -12.05
CA MET A 240 3.76 25.36 -12.62
C MET A 240 3.17 24.91 -13.97
N ALA A 241 4.02 24.37 -14.84
CA ALA A 241 3.59 23.84 -16.15
C ALA A 241 2.71 22.60 -15.98
N ILE A 242 3.11 21.65 -15.14
CA ILE A 242 2.37 20.40 -14.92
C ILE A 242 0.97 20.70 -14.36
N LEU A 243 0.85 21.51 -13.29
CA LEU A 243 -0.45 21.85 -12.70
C LEU A 243 -1.33 22.66 -13.67
N SER A 244 -0.74 23.54 -14.48
CA SER A 244 -1.49 24.26 -15.53
C SER A 244 -2.04 23.33 -16.59
N ASN A 245 -1.24 22.33 -17.03
CA ASN A 245 -1.68 21.33 -18.00
C ASN A 245 -2.77 20.43 -17.43
N LEU A 246 -2.67 20.02 -16.17
CA LEU A 246 -3.69 19.23 -15.48
C LEU A 246 -5.00 20.02 -15.32
N ALA A 247 -4.92 21.33 -15.05
CA ALA A 247 -6.09 22.20 -14.99
C ALA A 247 -6.84 22.31 -16.32
N GLN A 248 -6.17 22.02 -17.43
CA GLN A 248 -6.71 22.07 -18.80
C GLN A 248 -6.88 20.68 -19.43
N SER A 249 -6.76 19.62 -18.65
CA SER A 249 -6.71 18.23 -19.15
C SER A 249 -8.03 17.71 -19.73
N GLY A 250 -9.16 18.38 -19.46
CA GLY A 250 -10.51 17.93 -19.84
C GLY A 250 -11.16 16.96 -18.85
N ASP A 251 -10.50 16.63 -17.74
CA ASP A 251 -11.11 15.93 -16.60
C ASP A 251 -11.50 16.95 -15.54
N GLU A 252 -12.78 16.97 -15.16
CA GLU A 252 -13.35 17.96 -14.24
C GLU A 252 -12.66 17.92 -12.85
N LYS A 253 -12.43 16.72 -12.31
CA LYS A 253 -11.81 16.55 -10.98
C LYS A 253 -10.35 16.98 -11.00
N LEU A 254 -9.57 16.53 -11.97
CA LEU A 254 -8.17 16.93 -12.11
C LEU A 254 -8.05 18.43 -12.31
N SER A 255 -8.91 19.01 -13.13
CA SER A 255 -8.93 20.45 -13.38
C SER A 255 -9.20 21.25 -12.11
N GLN A 256 -10.26 20.90 -11.37
CA GLN A 256 -10.60 21.54 -10.11
C GLN A 256 -9.49 21.41 -9.07
N TRP A 257 -8.92 20.20 -8.90
CA TRP A 257 -7.86 19.97 -7.94
C TRP A 257 -6.56 20.70 -8.29
N ALA A 258 -6.17 20.72 -9.56
CA ALA A 258 -5.00 21.43 -10.01
C ALA A 258 -5.11 22.96 -9.87
N GLN A 259 -6.33 23.52 -10.05
CA GLN A 259 -6.62 24.94 -9.82
C GLN A 259 -6.53 25.31 -8.33
N ASN A 260 -7.02 24.43 -7.45
CA ASN A 260 -7.04 24.65 -6.00
C ASN A 260 -5.72 24.31 -5.31
N ALA A 261 -4.76 23.75 -6.02
CA ALA A 261 -3.45 23.37 -5.49
C ALA A 261 -2.63 24.61 -5.08
N ASP A 262 -2.09 24.61 -3.86
CA ASP A 262 -1.13 25.61 -3.43
C ASP A 262 0.26 25.29 -3.98
N ARG A 263 0.66 26.03 -4.99
CA ARG A 263 1.93 25.86 -5.71
C ARG A 263 3.18 26.19 -4.89
N ASN A 264 3.03 26.75 -3.69
CA ASN A 264 4.12 27.05 -2.77
C ASN A 264 4.41 25.90 -1.82
N ILE A 265 3.48 24.96 -1.65
CA ILE A 265 3.71 23.77 -0.83
C ILE A 265 4.77 22.89 -1.49
N LYS A 266 5.80 22.55 -0.72
CA LYS A 266 6.82 21.58 -1.06
C LYS A 266 6.75 20.43 -0.07
N SER A 267 6.07 19.36 -0.43
CA SER A 267 5.89 18.20 0.43
C SER A 267 7.22 17.44 0.66
N ARG A 268 7.19 16.44 1.53
CA ARG A 268 8.33 15.53 1.79
C ARG A 268 8.75 14.69 0.57
N ALA A 269 7.96 14.70 -0.52
CA ALA A 269 8.26 13.94 -1.72
C ALA A 269 9.55 14.41 -2.41
N TRP A 270 9.85 15.71 -2.38
CA TRP A 270 11.08 16.24 -2.98
C TRP A 270 12.29 16.01 -2.07
N ASN A 271 12.87 14.81 -2.16
CA ASN A 271 13.97 14.37 -1.30
C ASN A 271 15.01 13.57 -2.07
N GLU A 272 16.09 14.21 -2.46
CA GLU A 272 17.17 13.62 -3.24
C GLU A 272 17.84 12.42 -2.54
N LYS A 273 17.96 12.46 -1.21
CA LYS A 273 18.58 11.37 -0.43
C LYS A 273 17.79 10.05 -0.46
N LYS A 274 16.53 10.10 -0.91
CA LYS A 274 15.63 8.95 -1.03
C LYS A 274 15.50 8.45 -2.46
N ILE A 275 16.13 9.11 -3.41
CA ILE A 275 16.16 8.70 -4.82
C ILE A 275 17.29 7.72 -5.03
N THR A 276 17.01 6.66 -5.75
CA THR A 276 17.97 5.65 -6.18
C THR A 276 18.35 5.91 -7.65
N ALA A 277 18.11 4.96 -8.53
CA ALA A 277 18.27 5.14 -9.98
C ALA A 277 17.07 5.87 -10.60
N HIS A 278 15.89 5.79 -9.96
CA HIS A 278 14.64 6.34 -10.47
C HIS A 278 14.03 7.32 -9.46
N HIS A 279 13.10 8.13 -9.95
CA HIS A 279 12.17 8.91 -9.13
C HIS A 279 10.73 8.44 -9.37
N ALA A 280 9.78 8.94 -8.58
CA ALA A 280 8.37 8.56 -8.67
C ALA A 280 7.77 8.80 -10.06
N ILE A 281 6.73 8.02 -10.39
CA ILE A 281 5.94 8.19 -11.61
C ILE A 281 5.04 9.41 -11.44
N ILE A 282 5.24 10.42 -12.29
CA ILE A 282 4.50 11.68 -12.28
C ILE A 282 4.12 12.11 -13.69
N PRO A 283 3.14 13.01 -13.87
CA PRO A 283 2.90 13.66 -15.15
C PRO A 283 4.11 14.49 -15.58
N THR A 284 4.32 14.60 -16.89
CA THR A 284 5.36 15.47 -17.47
C THR A 284 4.82 16.88 -17.77
N THR A 285 5.66 17.73 -18.31
CA THR A 285 5.27 19.08 -18.80
C THR A 285 4.51 19.05 -20.12
N VAL A 286 4.29 17.87 -20.71
CA VAL A 286 3.51 17.72 -21.95
C VAL A 286 2.02 17.81 -21.63
N ALA A 287 1.30 18.65 -22.37
CA ALA A 287 -0.15 18.80 -22.22
C ALA A 287 -0.87 17.50 -22.64
N CYS A 288 -1.84 17.09 -21.83
CA CYS A 288 -2.65 15.90 -22.07
C CYS A 288 -4.12 16.27 -22.17
N ASN A 289 -4.77 15.90 -23.28
CA ASN A 289 -6.22 15.86 -23.34
C ASN A 289 -6.68 14.44 -22.99
N VAL A 290 -7.23 14.27 -21.78
CA VAL A 290 -7.63 12.94 -21.27
C VAL A 290 -8.73 12.29 -22.13
N ASN A 291 -9.50 13.08 -22.89
CA ASN A 291 -10.54 12.56 -23.78
C ASN A 291 -9.97 11.81 -25.01
N SER A 292 -8.70 12.03 -25.35
CA SER A 292 -8.00 11.30 -26.41
C SER A 292 -7.41 9.95 -25.94
N LEU A 293 -7.46 9.68 -24.65
CA LEU A 293 -6.93 8.46 -24.04
C LEU A 293 -7.98 7.35 -24.02
N THR A 294 -7.52 6.10 -24.11
CA THR A 294 -8.36 4.94 -23.83
C THR A 294 -8.82 4.96 -22.35
N GLN A 295 -9.86 4.20 -22.01
CA GLN A 295 -10.36 4.17 -20.62
C GLN A 295 -9.28 3.73 -19.62
N ALA A 296 -8.48 2.73 -19.98
CA ALA A 296 -7.39 2.26 -19.12
C ALA A 296 -6.30 3.33 -18.94
N GLU A 297 -5.87 3.97 -20.04
CA GLU A 297 -4.90 5.06 -19.98
C GLU A 297 -5.42 6.24 -19.16
N ARG A 298 -6.70 6.61 -19.33
CA ARG A 298 -7.35 7.66 -18.55
C ARG A 298 -7.33 7.36 -17.06
N ASN A 299 -7.71 6.14 -16.68
CA ASN A 299 -7.75 5.71 -15.29
C ASN A 299 -6.34 5.72 -14.64
N ILE A 300 -5.34 5.21 -15.34
CA ILE A 300 -3.95 5.18 -14.84
C ILE A 300 -3.36 6.60 -14.76
N TYR A 301 -3.59 7.43 -15.79
CA TYR A 301 -3.15 8.82 -15.79
C TYR A 301 -3.82 9.62 -14.66
N PHE A 302 -5.11 9.35 -14.39
CA PHE A 302 -5.85 9.97 -13.28
C PHE A 302 -5.20 9.65 -11.93
N LEU A 303 -4.89 8.37 -11.64
CA LEU A 303 -4.27 7.98 -10.37
C LEU A 303 -2.88 8.62 -10.18
N ILE A 304 -2.07 8.66 -11.24
CA ILE A 304 -0.75 9.29 -11.23
C ILE A 304 -0.89 10.79 -10.97
N SER A 305 -1.81 11.46 -11.68
CA SER A 305 -2.05 12.89 -11.56
C SER A 305 -2.62 13.28 -10.19
N GLN A 306 -3.55 12.48 -9.64
CA GLN A 306 -4.11 12.67 -8.29
C GLN A 306 -3.00 12.62 -7.22
N ALA A 307 -2.12 11.61 -7.29
CA ALA A 307 -1.01 11.46 -6.36
C ALA A 307 0.00 12.61 -6.45
N TYR A 308 0.23 13.14 -7.66
CA TYR A 308 1.07 14.30 -7.87
C TYR A 308 0.43 15.59 -7.33
N ILE A 309 -0.84 15.86 -7.65
CA ILE A 309 -1.57 17.04 -7.17
C ILE A 309 -1.62 17.07 -5.63
N ALA A 310 -1.77 15.89 -4.99
CA ALA A 310 -1.79 15.77 -3.53
C ALA A 310 -0.55 16.37 -2.84
N GLN A 311 0.59 16.48 -3.54
CA GLN A 311 1.80 17.08 -3.02
C GLN A 311 1.71 18.59 -2.80
N PHE A 312 0.69 19.21 -3.36
CA PHE A 312 0.40 20.66 -3.31
C PHE A 312 -0.82 21.00 -2.45
N TYR A 313 -1.24 20.06 -1.60
CA TYR A 313 -2.29 20.26 -0.60
C TYR A 313 -1.68 20.22 0.80
N GLY A 314 -2.31 20.89 1.76
CA GLY A 314 -1.90 20.85 3.16
C GLY A 314 -1.95 19.47 3.78
N GLU A 315 -1.35 19.30 4.93
CA GLU A 315 -1.47 18.10 5.76
C GLU A 315 -2.94 17.90 6.18
N HIS A 316 -3.33 16.63 6.38
CA HIS A 316 -4.61 16.34 7.03
C HIS A 316 -4.42 16.48 8.54
N VAL A 317 -5.14 17.42 9.14
CA VAL A 317 -5.00 17.76 10.57
C VAL A 317 -6.26 17.39 11.31
N TYR A 318 -6.12 16.68 12.42
CA TYR A 318 -7.24 16.30 13.27
C TYR A 318 -6.86 16.34 14.77
N GLU A 319 -7.83 16.57 15.59
CA GLU A 319 -7.73 16.40 17.04
C GLU A 319 -8.22 15.00 17.42
N GLN A 320 -7.38 14.26 18.13
CA GLN A 320 -7.73 12.99 18.72
C GLN A 320 -7.95 13.20 20.22
N THR A 321 -9.14 12.87 20.71
CA THR A 321 -9.50 12.88 22.12
C THR A 321 -9.58 11.44 22.60
N ARG A 322 -8.97 11.15 23.75
CA ARG A 322 -9.11 9.88 24.44
C ARG A 322 -9.55 10.16 25.87
N ILE A 323 -10.67 9.56 26.28
CA ILE A 323 -11.22 9.61 27.63
C ILE A 323 -11.07 8.22 28.23
N VAL A 324 -10.54 8.14 29.45
CA VAL A 324 -10.49 6.91 30.25
C VAL A 324 -11.39 7.10 31.43
N VAL A 325 -12.39 6.23 31.59
CA VAL A 325 -13.31 6.18 32.71
C VAL A 325 -12.97 4.99 33.59
N GLY A 326 -12.92 5.18 34.89
CA GLY A 326 -12.82 4.11 35.89
C GLY A 326 -14.18 3.90 36.58
N GLN A 327 -14.63 2.65 36.64
CA GLN A 327 -15.83 2.25 37.38
C GLN A 327 -15.64 0.81 37.89
N CYS A 328 -15.93 0.55 39.16
CA CYS A 328 -15.76 -0.77 39.78
C CYS A 328 -14.37 -1.40 39.56
N GLU A 329 -13.30 -0.59 39.67
CA GLU A 329 -11.91 -0.98 39.42
C GLU A 329 -11.57 -1.38 37.98
N GLU A 330 -12.52 -1.27 37.05
CA GLU A 330 -12.36 -1.52 35.63
C GLU A 330 -12.14 -0.22 34.86
N GLU A 331 -11.53 -0.33 33.64
CA GLU A 331 -11.26 0.81 32.78
C GLU A 331 -12.03 0.73 31.46
N PHE A 332 -12.58 1.87 31.07
CA PHE A 332 -13.32 2.04 29.81
C PHE A 332 -12.73 3.19 29.04
N VAL A 333 -12.55 2.98 27.73
CA VAL A 333 -11.92 3.97 26.85
C VAL A 333 -12.89 4.42 25.77
N ALA A 334 -13.04 5.73 25.65
CA ALA A 334 -13.69 6.38 24.52
C ALA A 334 -12.64 7.13 23.69
N ASN A 335 -12.67 6.93 22.37
CA ASN A 335 -11.84 7.67 21.41
C ASN A 335 -12.75 8.56 20.55
N GLY A 336 -12.34 9.81 20.36
CA GLY A 336 -12.99 10.75 19.45
C GLY A 336 -11.98 11.34 18.46
N ARG A 337 -12.46 11.64 17.25
CA ARG A 337 -11.64 12.25 16.20
C ARG A 337 -12.41 13.37 15.51
N VAL A 338 -11.88 14.57 15.61
CA VAL A 338 -12.43 15.76 14.96
C VAL A 338 -11.46 16.26 13.89
N VAL A 339 -11.88 16.26 12.64
CA VAL A 339 -11.08 16.78 11.54
C VAL A 339 -11.07 18.31 11.61
N ILE A 340 -9.88 18.90 11.66
CA ILE A 340 -9.66 20.35 11.67
C ILE A 340 -9.41 20.84 10.25
N GLU A 341 -8.53 20.15 9.52
CA GLU A 341 -8.19 20.47 8.13
C GLU A 341 -8.18 19.18 7.32
N GLU A 342 -8.97 19.12 6.27
CA GLU A 342 -9.03 17.96 5.38
C GLU A 342 -7.70 17.73 4.64
N GLY A 343 -7.07 18.80 4.21
CA GLY A 343 -5.82 18.77 3.47
C GLY A 343 -5.89 17.89 2.22
N TRP A 344 -4.82 17.16 1.95
CA TRP A 344 -4.70 16.28 0.80
C TRP A 344 -5.74 15.13 0.76
N LYS A 345 -6.31 14.72 1.90
CA LYS A 345 -7.32 13.65 1.94
C LYS A 345 -8.62 14.04 1.23
N SER A 346 -8.88 15.33 1.06
CA SER A 346 -10.02 15.82 0.28
C SER A 346 -10.05 15.30 -1.16
N LEU A 347 -8.87 15.04 -1.77
CA LEU A 347 -8.76 14.50 -3.13
C LEU A 347 -9.19 13.03 -3.23
N TYR A 348 -9.16 12.30 -2.12
CA TYR A 348 -9.45 10.86 -2.05
C TYR A 348 -10.85 10.56 -1.48
N LYS A 349 -11.59 11.58 -1.04
CA LYS A 349 -12.94 11.41 -0.54
C LYS A 349 -13.90 11.04 -1.67
N ARG A 350 -14.76 10.05 -1.37
CA ARG A 350 -15.87 9.68 -2.22
C ARG A 350 -16.89 10.81 -2.23
N GLN A 351 -17.21 11.35 -3.39
CA GLN A 351 -18.43 12.15 -3.51
C GLN A 351 -19.62 11.18 -3.38
N LYS A 352 -20.41 11.33 -2.32
CA LYS A 352 -21.69 10.62 -2.19
C LYS A 352 -22.60 11.13 -3.31
N SER A 353 -22.59 10.47 -4.47
CA SER A 353 -23.60 10.68 -5.48
C SER A 353 -24.93 10.19 -4.94
N LYS A 354 -25.96 11.00 -5.01
CA LYS A 354 -27.34 10.70 -4.57
C LYS A 354 -28.05 9.65 -5.45
N THR A 355 -27.38 9.05 -6.40
CA THR A 355 -27.95 8.09 -7.34
C THR A 355 -27.07 6.84 -7.40
N ASN A 356 -27.71 5.72 -7.14
CA ASN A 356 -27.31 4.33 -7.29
C ASN A 356 -26.68 3.65 -6.06
N ALA A 357 -27.56 2.93 -5.36
CA ALA A 357 -27.23 1.72 -4.63
C ALA A 357 -26.81 0.67 -5.65
N ASP A 358 -25.53 0.37 -5.76
CA ASP A 358 -24.86 -0.79 -6.33
C ASP A 358 -23.56 -0.36 -7.02
N GLY A 359 -22.53 -0.24 -6.24
CA GLY A 359 -21.17 0.02 -6.73
C GLY A 359 -20.24 0.23 -5.54
N ASP A 360 -19.68 -0.87 -5.05
CA ASP A 360 -18.64 -0.90 -4.02
C ASP A 360 -17.34 -0.30 -4.60
N GLU A 361 -17.29 1.04 -4.82
CA GLU A 361 -16.02 1.70 -5.11
C GLU A 361 -15.14 1.62 -3.87
N PRO A 362 -13.93 1.11 -3.98
CA PRO A 362 -13.03 0.95 -2.85
C PRO A 362 -12.67 2.29 -2.23
N ASP A 363 -12.68 2.37 -0.90
CA ASP A 363 -12.14 3.52 -0.17
C ASP A 363 -10.63 3.60 -0.38
N LEU A 364 -10.21 4.55 -1.20
CA LEU A 364 -8.80 4.79 -1.50
C LEU A 364 -8.07 5.55 -0.37
N THR A 365 -8.79 5.95 0.70
CA THR A 365 -8.18 6.61 1.86
C THR A 365 -7.52 5.61 2.81
N ASP A 366 -7.89 4.32 2.76
CA ASP A 366 -7.32 3.30 3.65
C ASP A 366 -5.90 2.92 3.21
N GLU A 367 -4.89 3.44 3.91
CA GLU A 367 -3.47 3.11 3.72
C GLU A 367 -3.11 1.68 4.14
N ARG A 368 -4.05 0.98 4.77
CA ARG A 368 -3.82 -0.35 5.30
C ARG A 368 -3.82 -1.35 4.15
N GLY A 369 -2.65 -1.49 3.53
CA GLY A 369 -2.32 -2.68 2.75
C GLY A 369 -2.58 -3.92 3.61
N ALA A 370 -2.83 -5.06 2.98
CA ALA A 370 -3.13 -6.34 3.62
C ALA A 370 -2.18 -6.64 4.80
N GLU A 371 -2.45 -6.07 5.97
CA GLU A 371 -1.86 -6.53 7.21
C GLU A 371 -2.45 -7.89 7.50
N SER A 372 -1.66 -8.90 7.25
CA SER A 372 -1.91 -10.28 7.65
C SER A 372 -1.61 -10.42 9.15
N GLY A 373 -2.56 -10.04 9.99
CA GLY A 373 -2.51 -10.28 11.43
C GLY A 373 -3.88 -10.02 12.04
N PRO A 374 -4.28 -10.73 13.10
CA PRO A 374 -5.48 -10.40 13.84
C PRO A 374 -5.31 -8.98 14.38
N LYS A 375 -6.13 -8.03 13.89
CA LYS A 375 -6.20 -6.70 14.47
C LYS A 375 -6.83 -6.84 15.84
N LYS A 376 -6.21 -6.29 16.89
CA LYS A 376 -6.97 -5.89 18.09
C LYS A 376 -8.10 -5.00 17.58
N ASP A 377 -9.32 -5.30 17.97
CA ASP A 377 -10.47 -4.47 17.60
C ASP A 377 -10.15 -3.02 17.96
N ALA A 378 -10.06 -2.17 16.93
CA ALA A 378 -9.87 -0.75 17.15
C ALA A 378 -11.14 -0.25 17.88
N ILE A 379 -10.97 0.46 18.98
CA ILE A 379 -12.07 1.15 19.64
C ILE A 379 -12.68 2.08 18.60
N GLU A 380 -13.99 1.99 18.39
CA GLU A 380 -14.69 2.87 17.47
C GLU A 380 -14.43 4.33 17.83
N GLU A 381 -14.02 5.12 16.85
CA GLU A 381 -13.82 6.55 17.03
C GLU A 381 -15.16 7.27 16.81
N ALA A 382 -15.61 8.02 17.83
CA ALA A 382 -16.74 8.93 17.69
C ALA A 382 -16.33 10.19 16.92
N ASP A 383 -17.23 10.75 16.12
CA ASP A 383 -16.99 12.02 15.44
C ASP A 383 -16.84 13.17 16.45
N HIS A 384 -17.50 13.07 17.60
CA HIS A 384 -17.42 14.07 18.66
C HIS A 384 -17.60 13.42 20.06
N LEU A 385 -16.78 13.81 21.01
CA LEU A 385 -16.93 13.45 22.41
C LEU A 385 -17.27 14.71 23.23
N PRO A 386 -18.08 14.58 24.31
CA PRO A 386 -18.39 15.71 25.17
C PRO A 386 -17.13 16.25 25.86
N SER A 387 -17.16 17.51 26.23
CA SER A 387 -16.05 18.13 26.97
C SER A 387 -16.11 17.67 28.42
N VAL A 388 -15.19 16.80 28.83
CA VAL A 388 -15.02 16.31 30.18
C VAL A 388 -13.62 16.59 30.67
N LYS A 389 -13.43 16.61 32.01
CA LYS A 389 -12.13 16.83 32.66
C LYS A 389 -11.76 15.63 33.52
N LYS A 390 -10.50 15.52 33.89
CA LYS A 390 -10.07 14.53 34.89
C LYS A 390 -10.78 14.77 36.21
N ASN A 391 -11.22 13.67 36.85
CA ASN A 391 -12.00 13.58 38.06
C ASN A 391 -13.49 14.01 37.95
N ASP A 392 -13.99 14.31 36.75
CA ASP A 392 -15.42 14.50 36.55
C ASP A 392 -16.16 13.19 36.86
N SER A 393 -17.34 13.30 37.48
CA SER A 393 -18.24 12.19 37.68
C SER A 393 -19.02 11.90 36.41
N VAL A 394 -19.16 10.63 36.09
CA VAL A 394 -20.01 10.15 34.98
C VAL A 394 -20.92 9.04 35.51
N GLN A 395 -22.11 8.95 34.95
CA GLN A 395 -23.11 7.97 35.35
C GLN A 395 -23.26 6.89 34.26
N TYR A 396 -23.23 5.63 34.69
CA TYR A 396 -23.65 4.52 33.84
C TYR A 396 -25.12 4.72 33.45
N THR A 397 -25.41 4.66 32.15
CA THR A 397 -26.77 4.84 31.64
C THR A 397 -27.26 3.60 30.92
N ASP A 398 -26.41 2.99 30.12
CA ASP A 398 -26.75 1.80 29.32
C ASP A 398 -25.49 0.98 29.02
N SER A 399 -25.65 -0.24 28.55
CA SER A 399 -24.59 -1.14 28.18
C SER A 399 -24.91 -1.93 26.91
N SER A 400 -23.89 -2.29 26.16
CA SER A 400 -23.99 -3.17 25.00
C SER A 400 -22.92 -4.25 25.09
N VAL A 401 -23.32 -5.51 25.00
CA VAL A 401 -22.41 -6.65 24.82
C VAL A 401 -22.51 -7.11 23.35
N GLU A 402 -21.56 -6.71 22.54
CA GLU A 402 -21.50 -7.09 21.13
C GLU A 402 -20.83 -8.45 20.98
N SER A 403 -21.56 -9.41 20.42
CA SER A 403 -21.00 -10.70 19.99
C SER A 403 -20.36 -10.54 18.62
N LYS A 404 -19.09 -10.85 18.50
CA LYS A 404 -18.31 -10.82 17.27
C LYS A 404 -17.66 -12.18 17.03
N GLN A 405 -17.27 -12.43 15.78
CA GLN A 405 -16.58 -13.64 15.40
C GLN A 405 -15.32 -13.31 14.63
N THR A 406 -14.23 -14.02 14.93
CA THR A 406 -13.00 -13.88 14.15
C THR A 406 -13.23 -14.25 12.70
N LYS A 407 -12.63 -13.49 11.79
CA LYS A 407 -12.74 -13.73 10.34
C LYS A 407 -11.41 -14.29 9.80
N PRO A 408 -11.48 -15.23 8.86
CA PRO A 408 -10.28 -15.72 8.21
C PRO A 408 -9.57 -14.58 7.45
N PRO A 409 -8.24 -14.67 7.25
CA PRO A 409 -7.55 -13.73 6.39
C PRO A 409 -8.10 -13.82 4.96
N SER A 410 -8.18 -12.70 4.27
CA SER A 410 -8.65 -12.69 2.87
C SER A 410 -7.68 -13.43 1.95
N ARG A 411 -8.20 -14.11 0.93
CA ARG A 411 -7.39 -14.62 -0.17
C ARG A 411 -6.66 -13.49 -0.87
N PHE A 412 -5.52 -13.81 -1.46
CA PHE A 412 -4.82 -12.83 -2.27
C PHE A 412 -5.58 -12.52 -3.57
N THR A 413 -5.50 -11.27 -3.99
CA THR A 413 -5.73 -10.85 -5.38
C THR A 413 -4.37 -10.64 -6.05
N PRO A 414 -4.26 -10.51 -7.39
CA PRO A 414 -2.99 -10.19 -8.04
C PRO A 414 -2.29 -8.97 -7.43
N SER A 415 -3.04 -7.90 -7.13
CA SER A 415 -2.51 -6.68 -6.52
C SER A 415 -2.03 -6.87 -5.08
N THR A 416 -2.78 -7.63 -4.25
CA THR A 416 -2.36 -7.89 -2.86
C THR A 416 -1.26 -8.93 -2.77
N LEU A 417 -1.15 -9.85 -3.73
CA LEU A 417 -0.02 -10.77 -3.86
C LEU A 417 1.26 -10.00 -4.24
N LEU A 418 1.15 -9.06 -5.18
CA LEU A 418 2.27 -8.18 -5.54
C LEU A 418 2.76 -7.38 -4.32
N GLN A 419 1.85 -6.84 -3.52
CA GLN A 419 2.21 -6.17 -2.26
C GLN A 419 2.89 -7.14 -1.29
N ALA A 420 2.42 -8.37 -1.15
CA ALA A 420 3.05 -9.39 -0.31
C ALA A 420 4.46 -9.78 -0.81
N MET A 421 4.71 -9.80 -2.13
CA MET A 421 6.05 -9.99 -2.70
C MET A 421 7.00 -8.84 -2.31
N LYS A 422 6.54 -7.60 -2.36
CA LYS A 422 7.29 -6.41 -1.92
C LYS A 422 7.58 -6.47 -0.42
N GLU A 423 6.64 -6.95 0.36
CA GLU A 423 6.70 -7.03 1.83
C GLU A 423 6.99 -8.44 2.34
N ILE A 424 7.65 -9.28 1.55
CA ILE A 424 7.91 -10.70 1.87
C ILE A 424 8.59 -10.90 3.24
N HIS A 425 9.32 -9.89 3.71
CA HIS A 425 9.95 -9.88 5.02
C HIS A 425 8.94 -10.07 6.17
N LYS A 426 7.67 -9.71 5.99
CA LYS A 426 6.59 -9.94 6.97
C LYS A 426 6.23 -11.43 7.13
N PHE A 427 6.54 -12.25 6.13
CA PHE A 427 6.24 -13.69 6.09
C PHE A 427 7.43 -14.58 6.47
N VAL A 428 8.56 -13.99 6.87
CA VAL A 428 9.79 -14.68 7.23
C VAL A 428 10.00 -14.58 8.74
N LYS A 429 10.28 -15.73 9.39
CA LYS A 429 10.49 -15.83 10.85
C LYS A 429 11.92 -15.47 11.26
N ASN A 430 12.91 -15.74 10.40
CA ASN A 430 14.31 -15.47 10.69
C ASN A 430 14.59 -13.96 10.58
N GLU A 431 15.05 -13.34 11.67
CA GLU A 431 15.22 -11.88 11.76
C GLU A 431 16.33 -11.34 10.85
N GLU A 432 17.41 -12.11 10.61
CA GLU A 432 18.49 -11.70 9.72
C GLU A 432 18.00 -11.65 8.26
N LEU A 433 17.35 -12.72 7.81
CA LEU A 433 16.73 -12.77 6.47
C LEU A 433 15.64 -11.70 6.31
N LYS A 434 14.86 -11.45 7.35
CA LYS A 434 13.84 -10.39 7.37
C LYS A 434 14.47 -9.02 7.16
N LYS A 435 15.59 -8.71 7.83
CA LYS A 435 16.34 -7.47 7.66
C LYS A 435 16.89 -7.33 6.24
N GLN A 436 17.49 -8.39 5.70
CA GLN A 436 18.02 -8.40 4.32
C GLN A 436 16.91 -8.20 3.28
N LEU A 437 15.79 -8.92 3.38
CA LEU A 437 14.67 -8.82 2.46
C LEU A 437 13.99 -7.43 2.52
N LYS A 438 13.98 -6.80 3.68
CA LYS A 438 13.49 -5.42 3.83
C LYS A 438 14.42 -4.42 3.13
N ALA A 439 15.74 -4.63 3.20
CA ALA A 439 16.73 -3.76 2.58
C ALA A 439 16.70 -3.79 1.04
N VAL A 440 16.31 -4.94 0.45
CA VAL A 440 16.23 -5.13 -1.02
C VAL A 440 14.82 -4.99 -1.60
N SER A 441 13.89 -4.39 -0.85
CA SER A 441 12.50 -4.16 -1.30
C SER A 441 11.75 -5.43 -1.71
N GLY A 442 12.00 -6.56 -1.05
CA GLY A 442 11.26 -7.80 -1.24
C GLY A 442 11.85 -8.74 -2.29
N ILE A 443 11.01 -9.55 -2.92
CA ILE A 443 11.36 -10.51 -3.99
C ILE A 443 10.85 -10.02 -5.34
N GLY A 444 11.63 -10.29 -6.40
CA GLY A 444 11.37 -9.78 -7.75
C GLY A 444 11.68 -8.28 -7.88
N THR A 445 11.73 -7.79 -9.11
CA THR A 445 11.81 -6.35 -9.41
C THR A 445 10.41 -5.80 -9.70
N GLU A 446 10.28 -4.47 -9.70
CA GLU A 446 9.03 -3.80 -10.11
C GLU A 446 8.55 -4.30 -11.48
N ALA A 447 9.46 -4.43 -12.45
CA ALA A 447 9.15 -4.88 -13.81
C ALA A 447 8.76 -6.37 -13.91
N THR A 448 9.21 -7.22 -13.00
CA THR A 448 9.07 -8.69 -13.14
C THR A 448 7.97 -9.30 -12.28
N ARG A 449 7.53 -8.63 -11.21
CA ARG A 449 6.52 -9.17 -10.29
C ARG A 449 5.20 -9.49 -10.99
N ALA A 450 4.70 -8.56 -11.82
CA ALA A 450 3.46 -8.73 -12.57
C ALA A 450 3.54 -9.96 -13.50
N ASN A 451 4.57 -10.04 -14.31
CA ASN A 451 4.78 -11.15 -15.24
C ASN A 451 4.90 -12.51 -14.54
N ILE A 452 5.52 -12.56 -13.35
CA ILE A 452 5.62 -13.79 -12.55
C ILE A 452 4.24 -14.26 -12.07
N ILE A 453 3.38 -13.35 -11.64
CA ILE A 453 2.00 -13.66 -11.24
C ILE A 453 1.23 -14.19 -12.44
N ASP A 454 1.29 -13.53 -13.59
CA ASP A 454 0.61 -13.93 -14.82
C ASP A 454 1.12 -15.28 -15.33
N GLU A 455 2.43 -15.53 -15.25
CA GLU A 455 2.98 -16.83 -15.64
C GLU A 455 2.46 -17.98 -14.75
N LEU A 456 2.34 -17.75 -13.44
CA LEU A 456 1.79 -18.75 -12.52
C LEU A 456 0.31 -19.03 -12.81
N ILE A 457 -0.46 -18.02 -13.21
CA ILE A 457 -1.86 -18.17 -13.61
C ILE A 457 -1.95 -18.89 -14.96
N SER A 458 -1.23 -18.43 -15.98
CA SER A 458 -1.28 -19.00 -17.34
C SER A 458 -0.82 -20.46 -17.41
N ARG A 459 0.12 -20.85 -16.53
CA ARG A 459 0.58 -22.24 -16.41
C ARG A 459 -0.33 -23.11 -15.54
N GLY A 460 -1.40 -22.56 -14.98
CA GLY A 460 -2.38 -23.28 -14.16
C GLY A 460 -1.91 -23.63 -12.74
N PHE A 461 -0.82 -23.01 -12.23
CA PHE A 461 -0.41 -23.15 -10.82
C PHE A 461 -1.26 -22.29 -9.88
N MET A 462 -1.91 -21.28 -10.40
CA MET A 462 -2.90 -20.47 -9.71
C MET A 462 -4.11 -20.22 -10.61
N LYS A 463 -5.27 -20.04 -9.98
CA LYS A 463 -6.52 -19.69 -10.67
C LYS A 463 -7.08 -18.38 -10.10
N THR A 464 -7.70 -17.59 -10.96
CA THR A 464 -8.45 -16.40 -10.57
C THR A 464 -9.95 -16.70 -10.53
N SER A 465 -10.66 -16.16 -9.56
CA SER A 465 -12.11 -16.31 -9.44
C SER A 465 -12.80 -15.01 -9.02
N GLY A 466 -14.03 -14.80 -9.51
CA GLY A 466 -14.89 -13.67 -9.20
C GLY A 466 -14.42 -12.32 -9.74
N LYS A 467 -15.25 -11.28 -9.57
CA LYS A 467 -14.94 -9.91 -10.00
C LYS A 467 -13.67 -9.33 -9.35
N LYS A 468 -13.34 -9.76 -8.13
CA LYS A 468 -12.14 -9.31 -7.38
C LYS A 468 -10.87 -10.09 -7.75
N GLN A 469 -10.94 -11.00 -8.74
CA GLN A 469 -9.81 -11.83 -9.18
C GLN A 469 -9.07 -12.50 -8.01
N VAL A 470 -9.81 -13.17 -7.14
CA VAL A 470 -9.24 -13.85 -5.98
C VAL A 470 -8.40 -15.04 -6.43
N LEU A 471 -7.19 -15.18 -5.91
CA LEU A 471 -6.21 -16.22 -6.26
C LEU A 471 -6.38 -17.45 -5.37
N SER A 472 -6.35 -18.62 -6.00
CA SER A 472 -6.21 -19.95 -5.36
C SER A 472 -5.17 -20.78 -6.10
N PRO A 473 -4.51 -21.77 -5.46
CA PRO A 473 -3.58 -22.68 -6.12
C PRO A 473 -4.26 -23.65 -7.08
#